data_d2898fc2688fd81c53db0cec1ccc42a1
#
_entry.id   d2898fc2688fd81c53db0cec1ccc42a1
#
_cell.length_a   1.000
_cell.length_b   1.000
_cell.length_c   1.000
_cell.angle_alpha   90.00
_cell.angle_beta   90.00
_cell.angle_gamma   90.00
#
_symmetry.space_group_name_H-M   'P 1'
#
loop_
_entity.id
_entity.type
_entity.pdbx_description
1 polymer ?
#
loop_
_entity_poly.entity_id
_entity_poly.type
_entity_poly.pdbx_seq_one_letter_code
_entity_poly.pdbx_strand_id
1 'polypeptide(L)'
;MKEIFLIGLGNPGAKYSKSRHNIGFLLLENLSKKYNSNFLFRNKLKSSCSEFQINDSTFRLFLPNTFMNNSGDAVRAIVDWYKINLDQIFIIVDDKDLPLGKIRFKKKGSSGGHNGLKSIIEKLQTHNFLSLIHI
;
A
#
# COMPACT_ATOMS: atom_id res chain seq x y z
N MET A 1 0.81 -1.79 22.28
CA MET A 1 1.48 -2.20 21.02
C MET A 1 0.93 -1.40 19.86
N LYS A 2 1.79 -0.87 19.03
CA LYS A 2 1.39 -0.07 17.87
C LYS A 2 1.30 -0.94 16.62
N GLU A 3 0.28 -0.74 15.82
CA GLU A 3 0.14 -1.42 14.54
C GLU A 3 0.25 -0.41 13.41
N ILE A 4 1.05 -0.74 12.43
CA ILE A 4 1.29 0.10 11.25
C ILE A 4 0.97 -0.71 10.00
N PHE A 5 0.09 -0.17 9.17
CA PHE A 5 -0.39 -0.84 7.96
C PHE A 5 0.22 -0.18 6.74
N LEU A 6 1.03 -0.93 6.01
CA LEU A 6 1.67 -0.45 4.79
C LEU A 6 1.06 -1.16 3.59
N ILE A 7 0.46 -0.40 2.70
CA ILE A 7 -0.19 -0.96 1.51
C ILE A 7 0.53 -0.42 0.28
N GLY A 8 1.22 -1.32 -0.43
CA GLY A 8 1.94 -0.95 -1.64
C GLY A 8 1.07 -1.17 -2.86
N LEU A 9 0.84 -0.12 -3.63
CA LEU A 9 0.03 -0.24 -4.84
C LEU A 9 0.87 -0.67 -6.02
N GLY A 10 0.27 -1.48 -6.89
CA GLY A 10 0.89 -1.99 -8.09
C GLY A 10 -0.08 -2.83 -8.87
N ASN A 11 0.36 -3.31 -10.02
CA ASN A 11 -0.40 -4.27 -10.82
C ASN A 11 0.20 -5.65 -10.60
N PRO A 12 -0.60 -6.66 -10.27
CA PRO A 12 -0.08 -8.01 -10.04
C PRO A 12 0.37 -8.66 -11.35
N GLY A 13 1.32 -9.57 -11.22
CA GLY A 13 1.81 -10.37 -12.34
C GLY A 13 3.20 -9.97 -12.80
N ALA A 14 3.93 -10.94 -13.36
CA ALA A 14 5.31 -10.76 -13.80
C ALA A 14 5.46 -9.68 -14.89
N LYS A 15 4.43 -9.49 -15.70
CA LYS A 15 4.42 -8.49 -16.75
C LYS A 15 4.70 -7.09 -16.22
N TYR A 16 4.25 -6.79 -15.00
CA TYR A 16 4.36 -5.46 -14.42
C TYR A 16 5.44 -5.35 -13.37
N SER A 17 6.17 -6.42 -13.08
CA SER A 17 7.10 -6.48 -11.94
C SER A 17 8.19 -5.42 -11.95
N LYS A 18 8.60 -4.98 -13.14
CA LYS A 18 9.65 -3.96 -13.28
C LYS A 18 9.09 -2.61 -13.69
N SER A 19 7.77 -2.45 -13.73
CA SER A 19 7.18 -1.20 -14.13
C SER A 19 7.28 -0.19 -12.98
N ARG A 20 7.22 1.09 -13.34
CA ARG A 20 7.25 2.18 -12.37
C ARG A 20 6.08 2.10 -11.40
N HIS A 21 4.91 1.63 -11.89
CA HIS A 21 3.73 1.49 -11.05
C HIS A 21 3.86 0.40 -9.99
N ASN A 22 4.92 -0.41 -10.05
CA ASN A 22 5.14 -1.46 -9.07
C ASN A 22 6.19 -1.11 -8.01
N ILE A 23 6.56 0.17 -7.90
CA ILE A 23 7.51 0.60 -6.87
C ILE A 23 7.00 0.27 -5.47
N GLY A 24 5.69 0.44 -5.23
CA GLY A 24 5.12 0.07 -3.94
C GLY A 24 5.32 -1.40 -3.61
N PHE A 25 5.12 -2.28 -4.60
CA PHE A 25 5.35 -3.71 -4.43
C PHE A 25 6.83 -3.99 -4.12
N LEU A 26 7.72 -3.43 -4.93
CA LEU A 26 9.16 -3.66 -4.78
C LEU A 26 9.67 -3.21 -3.41
N LEU A 27 9.21 -2.05 -2.96
CA LEU A 27 9.62 -1.52 -1.67
C LEU A 27 9.19 -2.44 -0.54
N LEU A 28 7.93 -2.89 -0.53
CA LEU A 28 7.44 -3.76 0.52
C LEU A 28 8.03 -5.16 0.45
N GLU A 29 8.28 -5.67 -0.75
CA GLU A 29 8.96 -6.97 -0.89
C GLU A 29 10.36 -6.92 -0.31
N ASN A 30 11.10 -5.85 -0.58
CA ASN A 30 12.45 -5.68 -0.02
C ASN A 30 12.40 -5.53 1.50
N LEU A 31 11.42 -4.80 2.01
CA LEU A 31 11.27 -4.61 3.45
C LEU A 31 10.95 -5.92 4.16
N SER A 32 10.03 -6.70 3.61
CA SER A 32 9.66 -8.00 4.14
C SER A 32 10.86 -8.94 4.18
N LYS A 33 11.64 -8.96 3.11
CA LYS A 33 12.83 -9.79 3.00
C LYS A 33 13.87 -9.40 4.05
N LYS A 34 14.05 -8.11 4.28
CA LYS A 34 15.00 -7.61 5.27
C LYS A 34 14.68 -8.12 6.68
N TYR A 35 13.41 -8.26 7.01
CA TYR A 35 12.99 -8.73 8.32
C TYR A 35 12.55 -10.20 8.34
N ASN A 36 12.97 -10.97 7.33
CA ASN A 36 12.75 -12.41 7.24
C ASN A 36 11.27 -12.80 7.31
N SER A 37 10.42 -11.99 6.70
CA SER A 37 9.00 -12.25 6.60
C SER A 37 8.64 -12.66 5.18
N ASN A 38 7.58 -13.45 5.03
CA ASN A 38 7.11 -13.92 3.73
C ASN A 38 5.69 -13.47 3.48
N PHE A 39 5.37 -13.21 2.21
CA PHE A 39 4.02 -12.86 1.81
C PHE A 39 3.19 -14.12 1.58
N LEU A 40 1.97 -14.12 2.12
CA LEU A 40 0.97 -15.16 1.89
C LEU A 40 -0.29 -14.49 1.38
N PHE A 41 -0.84 -15.02 0.30
CA PHE A 41 -2.07 -14.47 -0.26
C PHE A 41 -3.26 -14.80 0.62
N ARG A 42 -4.09 -13.75 0.89
CA ARG A 42 -5.35 -13.91 1.61
C ARG A 42 -6.49 -13.39 0.75
N ASN A 43 -7.34 -14.31 0.34
CA ASN A 43 -8.45 -13.97 -0.56
C ASN A 43 -9.41 -12.95 0.04
N LYS A 44 -9.67 -13.03 1.34
CA LYS A 44 -10.57 -12.09 2.02
C LYS A 44 -10.05 -10.66 1.96
N LEU A 45 -8.75 -10.48 1.90
CA LEU A 45 -8.12 -9.17 1.85
C LEU A 45 -7.70 -8.77 0.44
N LYS A 46 -7.92 -9.67 -0.52
CA LYS A 46 -7.53 -9.44 -1.92
C LYS A 46 -6.08 -9.01 -2.04
N SER A 47 -5.23 -9.52 -1.15
CA SER A 47 -3.86 -9.07 -1.03
C SER A 47 -2.95 -10.20 -0.56
N SER A 48 -1.69 -10.12 -0.96
CA SER A 48 -0.63 -10.88 -0.33
C SER A 48 -0.19 -10.12 0.92
N CYS A 49 -0.06 -10.83 2.03
CA CYS A 49 0.14 -10.22 3.35
C CYS A 49 1.41 -10.75 4.00
N SER A 50 2.13 -9.84 4.64
CA SER A 50 3.33 -10.17 5.41
C SER A 50 3.31 -9.35 6.69
N GLU A 51 3.91 -9.85 7.76
CA GLU A 51 4.02 -9.07 8.98
C GLU A 51 5.30 -9.37 9.73
N PHE A 52 5.78 -8.38 10.45
CA PHE A 52 6.94 -8.52 11.33
C PHE A 52 6.86 -7.50 12.44
N GLN A 53 7.67 -7.67 13.48
CA GLN A 53 7.70 -6.76 14.61
C GLN A 53 9.07 -6.12 14.73
N ILE A 54 9.05 -4.83 15.06
CA ILE A 54 10.25 -4.08 15.43
C ILE A 54 9.91 -3.38 16.74
N ASN A 55 10.61 -3.76 17.82
CA ASN A 55 10.32 -3.27 19.16
C ASN A 55 8.85 -3.55 19.52
N ASP A 56 8.08 -2.51 19.87
CA ASP A 56 6.67 -2.66 20.26
C ASP A 56 5.71 -2.44 19.10
N SER A 57 6.22 -2.36 17.87
CA SER A 57 5.39 -2.09 16.71
C SER A 57 5.25 -3.33 15.84
N THR A 58 4.03 -3.59 15.40
CA THR A 58 3.75 -4.62 14.41
C THR A 58 3.54 -3.95 13.06
N PHE A 59 4.33 -4.35 12.09
CA PHE A 59 4.21 -3.85 10.72
C PHE A 59 3.47 -4.88 9.89
N ARG A 60 2.35 -4.47 9.31
CA ARG A 60 1.55 -5.32 8.43
C ARG A 60 1.64 -4.78 7.02
N LEU A 61 2.13 -5.62 6.12
CA LEU A 61 2.41 -5.24 4.74
C LEU A 61 1.40 -5.92 3.82
N PHE A 62 0.89 -5.17 2.86
CA PHE A 62 -0.12 -5.69 1.93
C PHE A 62 0.25 -5.33 0.50
N LEU A 63 0.21 -6.34 -0.36
CA LEU A 63 0.35 -6.18 -1.80
C LEU A 63 -0.99 -6.56 -2.42
N PRO A 64 -1.84 -5.58 -2.75
CA PRO A 64 -3.14 -5.89 -3.35
C PRO A 64 -3.00 -6.71 -4.62
N ASN A 65 -3.84 -7.74 -4.75
CA ASN A 65 -3.89 -8.57 -5.95
C ASN A 65 -4.98 -8.09 -6.90
N THR A 66 -5.31 -6.82 -6.82
CA THR A 66 -6.19 -6.14 -7.75
C THR A 66 -5.33 -5.35 -8.72
N PHE A 67 -5.87 -5.07 -9.91
CA PHE A 67 -5.17 -4.12 -10.78
C PHE A 67 -5.28 -2.73 -10.19
N MET A 68 -4.38 -1.83 -10.62
CA MET A 68 -4.25 -0.49 -10.04
C MET A 68 -5.58 0.25 -9.91
N ASN A 69 -6.41 0.18 -10.94
CA ASN A 69 -7.70 0.87 -10.93
C ASN A 69 -8.69 0.35 -9.88
N ASN A 70 -8.43 -0.81 -9.32
CA ASN A 70 -9.29 -1.46 -8.33
C ASN A 70 -8.63 -1.58 -6.96
N SER A 71 -7.58 -0.80 -6.73
CA SER A 71 -6.85 -0.84 -5.45
C SER A 71 -7.74 -0.56 -4.25
N GLY A 72 -8.78 0.25 -4.43
CA GLY A 72 -9.72 0.59 -3.35
C GLY A 72 -10.48 -0.63 -2.83
N ASP A 73 -10.71 -1.63 -3.67
CA ASP A 73 -11.39 -2.85 -3.22
C ASP A 73 -10.58 -3.60 -2.17
N ALA A 74 -9.27 -3.70 -2.38
CA ALA A 74 -8.37 -4.35 -1.43
C ALA A 74 -8.23 -3.52 -0.15
N VAL A 75 -8.04 -2.21 -0.29
CA VAL A 75 -7.88 -1.33 0.87
C VAL A 75 -9.14 -1.35 1.73
N ARG A 76 -10.33 -1.32 1.10
CA ARG A 76 -11.58 -1.41 1.84
C ARG A 76 -11.69 -2.73 2.61
N ALA A 77 -11.31 -3.84 1.98
CA ALA A 77 -11.33 -5.14 2.64
C ALA A 77 -10.39 -5.17 3.86
N ILE A 78 -9.20 -4.58 3.73
CA ILE A 78 -8.23 -4.53 4.81
C ILE A 78 -8.75 -3.67 5.98
N VAL A 79 -9.30 -2.50 5.67
CA VAL A 79 -9.86 -1.60 6.69
C VAL A 79 -10.99 -2.29 7.45
N ASP A 80 -11.88 -2.96 6.74
CA ASP A 80 -13.02 -3.63 7.37
C ASP A 80 -12.59 -4.83 8.22
N TRP A 81 -11.61 -5.60 7.74
CA TRP A 81 -11.13 -6.79 8.46
C TRP A 81 -10.47 -6.42 9.78
N TYR A 82 -9.56 -5.45 9.76
CA TYR A 82 -8.80 -5.06 10.95
C TYR A 82 -9.47 -3.96 11.77
N LYS A 83 -10.53 -3.35 11.23
CA LYS A 83 -11.24 -2.24 11.89
C LYS A 83 -10.28 -1.13 12.30
N ILE A 84 -9.40 -0.76 11.37
CA ILE A 84 -8.32 0.18 11.65
C ILE A 84 -8.77 1.62 11.42
N ASN A 85 -8.10 2.53 12.15
CA ASN A 85 -8.23 3.96 11.90
C ASN A 85 -7.41 4.32 10.66
N LEU A 86 -7.94 5.25 9.88
CA LEU A 86 -7.29 5.62 8.61
C LEU A 86 -5.93 6.29 8.82
N ASP A 87 -5.67 6.86 10.00
CA ASP A 87 -4.38 7.45 10.31
C ASP A 87 -3.26 6.41 10.57
N GLN A 88 -3.62 5.13 10.64
CA GLN A 88 -2.65 4.04 10.78
C GLN A 88 -2.23 3.43 9.45
N ILE A 89 -2.78 3.92 8.34
CA ILE A 89 -2.54 3.36 7.01
C ILE A 89 -1.59 4.25 6.23
N PHE A 90 -0.56 3.62 5.66
CA PHE A 90 0.34 4.28 4.73
C PHE A 90 0.17 3.63 3.36
N ILE A 91 -0.24 4.42 2.38
CA ILE A 91 -0.38 3.96 1.01
C ILE A 91 0.89 4.34 0.25
N ILE A 92 1.55 3.35 -0.32
CA ILE A 92 2.81 3.55 -1.03
C ILE A 92 2.55 3.48 -2.52
N VAL A 93 2.80 4.58 -3.21
CA VAL A 93 2.51 4.71 -4.64
C VAL A 93 3.69 5.34 -5.37
N ASP A 94 3.70 5.18 -6.69
CA ASP A 94 4.63 5.90 -7.54
C ASP A 94 4.17 7.34 -7.75
N ASP A 95 5.11 8.23 -8.01
CA ASP A 95 4.82 9.60 -8.39
C ASP A 95 5.81 10.01 -9.48
N LYS A 96 5.31 10.11 -10.70
CA LYS A 96 6.13 10.44 -11.86
C LYS A 96 6.68 11.86 -11.83
N ASP A 97 6.09 12.73 -11.00
CA ASP A 97 6.50 14.13 -10.92
C ASP A 97 7.59 14.35 -9.87
N LEU A 98 7.92 13.33 -9.07
CA LEU A 98 9.00 13.44 -8.12
C LEU A 98 10.34 13.06 -8.75
N PRO A 99 11.43 13.77 -8.42
CA PRO A 99 12.76 13.36 -8.85
C PRO A 99 13.09 11.96 -8.34
N LEU A 100 13.86 11.23 -9.11
CA LEU A 100 14.28 9.89 -8.74
C LEU A 100 14.98 9.89 -7.37
N GLY A 101 14.59 8.95 -6.52
CA GLY A 101 15.17 8.82 -5.19
C GLY A 101 14.54 9.70 -4.12
N LYS A 102 13.52 10.46 -4.47
CA LYS A 102 12.81 11.31 -3.51
C LYS A 102 11.56 10.62 -2.97
N ILE A 103 11.22 10.94 -1.72
CA ILE A 103 10.04 10.42 -1.04
C ILE A 103 9.24 11.61 -0.52
N ARG A 104 7.93 11.54 -0.66
CA ARG A 104 7.04 12.59 -0.18
C ARG A 104 5.87 12.00 0.59
N PHE A 105 5.58 12.58 1.75
CA PHE A 105 4.40 12.23 2.54
C PHE A 105 3.26 13.18 2.24
N LYS A 106 2.04 12.62 2.14
CA LYS A 106 0.80 13.40 2.08
C LYS A 106 -0.16 12.87 3.11
N LYS A 107 -0.66 13.73 3.97
CA LYS A 107 -1.66 13.37 4.97
C LYS A 107 -3.08 13.45 4.43
N LYS A 108 -3.34 14.40 3.57
CA LYS A 108 -4.65 14.64 2.98
C LYS A 108 -4.44 15.05 1.55
N GLY A 109 -5.43 14.84 0.73
CA GLY A 109 -5.36 15.40 -0.60
C GLY A 109 -6.07 14.59 -1.64
N SER A 110 -5.94 15.09 -2.86
CA SER A 110 -6.51 14.45 -4.02
C SER A 110 -5.62 13.31 -4.49
N SER A 111 -6.14 12.54 -5.42
CA SER A 111 -5.40 11.47 -6.05
C SER A 111 -4.21 11.96 -6.88
N GLY A 112 -4.20 13.24 -7.26
CA GLY A 112 -3.20 13.76 -8.17
C GLY A 112 -3.22 13.07 -9.53
N GLY A 113 -4.37 12.51 -9.91
CA GLY A 113 -4.51 11.75 -11.16
C GLY A 113 -4.11 10.29 -11.05
N HIS A 114 -3.61 9.84 -9.91
CA HIS A 114 -3.21 8.44 -9.73
C HIS A 114 -4.45 7.55 -9.61
N ASN A 115 -4.59 6.58 -10.51
CA ASN A 115 -5.79 5.73 -10.57
C ASN A 115 -6.01 4.89 -9.33
N GLY A 116 -4.93 4.39 -8.73
CA GLY A 116 -5.03 3.62 -7.48
C GLY A 116 -5.56 4.48 -6.35
N LEU A 117 -5.07 5.70 -6.20
CA LEU A 117 -5.55 6.62 -5.17
C LEU A 117 -6.98 7.03 -5.42
N LYS A 118 -7.38 7.26 -6.66
CA LYS A 118 -8.78 7.53 -7.00
C LYS A 118 -9.69 6.39 -6.53
N SER A 119 -9.29 5.16 -6.79
CA SER A 119 -10.04 3.98 -6.39
C SER A 119 -10.20 3.91 -4.87
N ILE A 120 -9.12 4.17 -4.13
CA ILE A 120 -9.14 4.15 -2.66
C ILE A 120 -10.06 5.23 -2.11
N ILE A 121 -9.93 6.47 -2.62
CA ILE A 121 -10.77 7.58 -2.18
C ILE A 121 -12.24 7.26 -2.42
N GLU A 122 -12.57 6.70 -3.58
CA GLU A 122 -13.94 6.34 -3.91
C GLU A 122 -14.48 5.28 -2.96
N LYS A 123 -13.72 4.23 -2.68
CA LYS A 123 -14.17 3.12 -1.84
C LYS A 123 -14.22 3.47 -0.37
N LEU A 124 -13.30 4.28 0.13
CA LEU A 124 -13.29 4.71 1.52
C LEU A 124 -14.12 5.95 1.75
N GLN A 125 -14.51 6.65 0.69
CA GLN A 125 -15.29 7.88 0.74
C GLN A 125 -14.63 8.97 1.60
N THR A 126 -13.29 9.02 1.58
CA THR A 126 -12.54 10.01 2.33
C THR A 126 -11.17 10.22 1.69
N HIS A 127 -10.64 11.43 1.86
CA HIS A 127 -9.27 11.78 1.49
C HIS A 127 -8.32 11.74 2.68
N ASN A 128 -8.85 11.43 3.88
CA ASN A 128 -8.09 11.53 5.14
C ASN A 128 -7.35 10.25 5.46
N PHE A 129 -6.34 9.94 4.68
CA PHE A 129 -5.43 8.84 4.97
C PHE A 129 -4.00 9.27 4.63
N LEU A 130 -3.03 8.57 5.24
CA LEU A 130 -1.63 8.86 4.98
C LEU A 130 -1.18 8.20 3.69
N SER A 131 -0.42 8.90 2.89
CA SER A 131 0.22 8.29 1.74
C SER A 131 1.69 8.65 1.69
N LEU A 132 2.50 7.66 1.34
CA LEU A 132 3.92 7.80 1.11
C LEU A 132 4.14 7.64 -0.37
N ILE A 133 4.59 8.71 -1.01
CA ILE A 133 4.79 8.72 -2.45
C ILE A 133 6.28 8.59 -2.71
N HIS A 134 6.62 7.64 -3.56
CA HIS A 134 8.02 7.29 -3.82
C HIS A 134 8.24 7.08 -5.30
N ILE A 135 9.40 7.47 -5.77
CA ILE A 135 9.83 7.24 -7.16
C ILE A 135 10.87 6.14 -7.20
#